data_8c6a55f4222424c17b3e3eeed24ff95a
#
_entry.id   8c6a55f4222424c17b3e3eeed24ff95a
#
_cell.length_a   1.000
_cell.length_b   1.000
_cell.length_c   1.000
_cell.angle_alpha   90.00
_cell.angle_beta   90.00
_cell.angle_gamma   90.00
#
_symmetry.space_group_name_H-M   'P 1'
#
loop_
_entity.id
_entity.type
_entity.pdbx_description
1 polymer ?
#
loop_
_entity_poly.entity_id
_entity_poly.type
_entity_poly.pdbx_seq_one_letter_code
_entity_poly.pdbx_strand_id
1 'polypeptide(L)'
;LLILFDIDATLIKTGGVGMLAMAAAGQALFSPEFTSEGVSFAGRLDPLIIGDLLARNGVEPTPEHRAAMRRGYRDALLARLEADNTSYTLPGVAELLGALAGISGSVARGSAPLTLGLLTGNFPETGSIKLQHAGIDPQGFAVRVWGDESPHDPPARDHLPGVALERVSASWGRAATGPEAVVIGDTPDDIACARAHGCRVLAVATGQFSAGDLAHADRTVEDLSDTEGVLAWLMA
;
A
#
# COMPACT_ATOMS: atom_id res chain seq x y z
N LEU A 1 13.99 -10.84 -8.60
CA LEU A 1 13.65 -10.09 -7.40
C LEU A 1 12.28 -9.42 -7.58
N LEU A 2 11.36 -9.62 -6.63
CA LEU A 2 10.10 -8.88 -6.54
C LEU A 2 10.24 -7.77 -5.49
N ILE A 3 9.94 -6.51 -5.85
CA ILE A 3 9.92 -5.39 -4.91
C ILE A 3 8.49 -4.90 -4.80
N LEU A 4 7.92 -5.01 -3.61
CA LEU A 4 6.53 -4.66 -3.27
C LEU A 4 6.51 -3.36 -2.47
N PHE A 5 5.85 -2.35 -2.97
CA PHE A 5 5.71 -1.05 -2.29
C PHE A 5 4.31 -0.92 -1.69
N ASP A 6 4.23 -0.48 -0.43
CA ASP A 6 3.02 0.14 0.06
C ASP A 6 2.85 1.53 -0.58
N ILE A 7 1.67 2.13 -0.45
CA ILE A 7 1.31 3.39 -1.10
C ILE A 7 1.40 4.56 -0.13
N ASP A 8 0.50 4.59 0.87
CA ASP A 8 0.35 5.74 1.77
C ASP A 8 1.54 5.83 2.72
N ALA A 9 2.15 7.00 2.80
CA ALA A 9 3.35 7.27 3.59
C ALA A 9 4.59 6.41 3.24
N THR A 10 4.54 5.67 2.12
CA THR A 10 5.69 4.95 1.55
C THR A 10 6.08 5.51 0.19
N LEU A 11 5.20 5.48 -0.80
CA LEU A 11 5.40 6.09 -2.11
C LEU A 11 4.93 7.55 -2.14
N ILE A 12 3.81 7.84 -1.47
CA ILE A 12 3.14 9.14 -1.54
C ILE A 12 2.65 9.60 -0.17
N LYS A 13 2.42 10.90 -0.06
CA LYS A 13 1.69 11.51 1.03
C LYS A 13 0.48 12.27 0.48
N THR A 14 -0.68 12.12 1.12
CA THR A 14 -1.95 12.65 0.65
C THR A 14 -2.61 13.62 1.64
N GLY A 15 -1.89 14.03 2.68
CA GLY A 15 -2.43 14.95 3.70
C GLY A 15 -3.63 14.40 4.49
N GLY A 16 -3.80 13.07 4.53
CA GLY A 16 -4.94 12.44 5.24
C GLY A 16 -6.26 12.46 4.47
N VAL A 17 -6.22 12.81 3.18
CA VAL A 17 -7.44 12.93 2.34
C VAL A 17 -8.28 11.65 2.32
N GLY A 18 -7.66 10.46 2.41
CA GLY A 18 -8.38 9.18 2.46
C GLY A 18 -9.30 9.07 3.67
N MET A 19 -8.80 9.39 4.86
CA MET A 19 -9.60 9.41 6.09
C MET A 19 -10.74 10.44 6.01
N LEU A 20 -10.44 11.65 5.52
CA LEU A 20 -11.45 12.71 5.34
C LEU A 20 -12.51 12.31 4.32
N ALA A 21 -12.13 11.60 3.26
CA ALA A 21 -13.07 11.12 2.25
C ALA A 21 -13.97 10.00 2.78
N MET A 22 -13.45 9.07 3.59
CA MET A 22 -14.26 8.04 4.24
C MET A 22 -15.26 8.64 5.22
N ALA A 23 -14.85 9.63 6.03
CA ALA A 23 -15.76 10.34 6.93
C ALA A 23 -16.86 11.07 6.16
N ALA A 24 -16.51 11.80 5.09
CA ALA A 24 -17.47 12.50 4.25
C ALA A 24 -18.46 11.55 3.56
N ALA A 25 -18.01 10.39 3.11
CA ALA A 25 -18.88 9.36 2.55
C ALA A 25 -19.91 8.87 3.58
N GLY A 26 -19.46 8.60 4.81
CA GLY A 26 -20.36 8.19 5.90
C GLY A 26 -21.36 9.28 6.28
N GLN A 27 -20.92 10.54 6.32
CA GLN A 27 -21.81 11.69 6.57
C GLN A 27 -22.90 11.82 5.50
N ALA A 28 -22.55 11.66 4.24
CA ALA A 28 -23.50 11.74 3.14
C ALA A 28 -24.48 10.56 3.08
N LEU A 29 -24.05 9.36 3.50
CA LEU A 29 -24.85 8.14 3.37
C LEU A 29 -25.72 7.82 4.57
N PHE A 30 -25.27 8.17 5.79
CA PHE A 30 -25.91 7.68 7.03
C PHE A 30 -26.31 8.79 7.98
N SER A 31 -25.40 9.67 8.40
CA SER A 31 -25.69 10.74 9.37
C SER A 31 -24.65 11.85 9.28
N PRO A 32 -25.05 13.13 9.42
CA PRO A 32 -24.13 14.26 9.50
C PRO A 32 -23.09 14.13 10.64
N GLU A 33 -23.41 13.37 11.72
CA GLU A 33 -22.53 13.12 12.86
C GLU A 33 -21.55 11.98 12.64
N PHE A 34 -21.55 11.34 11.46
CA PHE A 34 -20.64 10.23 11.16
C PHE A 34 -19.18 10.70 11.27
N THR A 35 -18.41 9.98 12.08
CA THR A 35 -17.02 10.36 12.41
C THR A 35 -16.05 9.21 12.19
N SER A 36 -14.80 9.56 11.89
CA SER A 36 -13.67 8.62 11.86
C SER A 36 -12.87 8.60 13.16
N GLU A 37 -13.28 9.36 14.18
CA GLU A 37 -12.58 9.44 15.45
C GLU A 37 -12.54 8.08 16.16
N GLY A 38 -11.35 7.69 16.62
CA GLY A 38 -11.11 6.43 17.31
C GLY A 38 -10.96 5.21 16.41
N VAL A 39 -10.99 5.39 15.06
CA VAL A 39 -10.70 4.32 14.10
C VAL A 39 -9.24 4.43 13.63
N SER A 40 -8.48 3.33 13.68
CA SER A 40 -7.12 3.25 13.18
C SER A 40 -7.13 3.02 11.66
N PHE A 41 -6.21 3.70 10.94
CA PHE A 41 -6.08 3.61 9.48
C PHE A 41 -4.74 3.02 9.04
N ALA A 42 -3.63 3.42 9.66
CA ALA A 42 -2.28 3.05 9.22
C ALA A 42 -2.08 1.53 9.23
N GLY A 43 -1.52 1.01 8.14
CA GLY A 43 -1.22 -0.41 7.96
C GLY A 43 -2.42 -1.32 7.71
N ARG A 44 -3.65 -0.80 7.81
CA ARG A 44 -4.87 -1.60 7.77
C ARG A 44 -5.48 -1.71 6.38
N LEU A 45 -6.35 -2.70 6.21
CA LEU A 45 -7.11 -2.92 4.97
C LEU A 45 -8.34 -2.02 4.92
N ASP A 46 -8.57 -1.31 3.82
CA ASP A 46 -9.76 -0.47 3.61
C ASP A 46 -11.09 -1.19 3.90
N PRO A 47 -11.28 -2.49 3.52
CA PRO A 47 -12.49 -3.23 3.89
C PRO A 47 -12.73 -3.34 5.40
N LEU A 48 -11.67 -3.50 6.19
CA LEU A 48 -11.76 -3.58 7.65
C LEU A 48 -12.03 -2.20 8.26
N ILE A 49 -11.35 -1.17 7.76
CA ILE A 49 -11.55 0.22 8.18
C ILE A 49 -13.02 0.63 7.97
N ILE A 50 -13.59 0.32 6.80
CA ILE A 50 -15.01 0.59 6.52
C ILE A 50 -15.91 -0.14 7.52
N GLY A 51 -15.61 -1.40 7.84
CA GLY A 51 -16.37 -2.15 8.85
C GLY A 51 -16.36 -1.47 10.21
N ASP A 52 -15.19 -1.03 10.66
CA ASP A 52 -15.02 -0.37 11.95
C ASP A 52 -15.68 1.02 11.97
N LEU A 53 -15.60 1.77 10.86
CA LEU A 53 -16.28 3.05 10.72
C LEU A 53 -17.79 2.90 10.84
N LEU A 54 -18.38 1.92 10.15
CA LEU A 54 -19.81 1.64 10.24
C LEU A 54 -20.20 1.27 11.68
N ALA A 55 -19.52 0.30 12.28
CA ALA A 55 -19.80 -0.15 13.63
C ALA A 55 -19.64 0.98 14.68
N ARG A 56 -18.57 1.80 14.55
CA ARG A 56 -18.30 2.96 15.42
C ARG A 56 -19.44 3.99 15.41
N ASN A 57 -20.12 4.13 14.28
CA ASN A 57 -21.23 5.07 14.09
C ASN A 57 -22.62 4.43 14.23
N GLY A 58 -22.70 3.23 14.80
CA GLY A 58 -23.96 2.53 15.05
C GLY A 58 -24.68 2.04 13.79
N VAL A 59 -23.95 1.93 12.67
CA VAL A 59 -24.45 1.38 11.41
C VAL A 59 -24.02 -0.07 11.29
N GLU A 60 -24.98 -0.97 11.07
CA GLU A 60 -24.66 -2.39 10.87
C GLU A 60 -23.80 -2.57 9.60
N PRO A 61 -22.63 -3.24 9.67
CA PRO A 61 -21.72 -3.40 8.53
C PRO A 61 -22.18 -4.49 7.57
N THR A 62 -23.40 -4.37 7.04
CA THR A 62 -23.94 -5.30 6.03
C THR A 62 -23.13 -5.20 4.73
N PRO A 63 -23.21 -6.20 3.84
CA PRO A 63 -22.57 -6.14 2.52
C PRO A 63 -23.02 -4.89 1.71
N GLU A 64 -24.28 -4.50 1.81
CA GLU A 64 -24.86 -3.32 1.14
C GLU A 64 -24.26 -2.02 1.67
N HIS A 65 -24.17 -1.88 3.00
CA HIS A 65 -23.58 -0.71 3.65
C HIS A 65 -22.09 -0.59 3.33
N ARG A 66 -21.34 -1.71 3.38
CA ARG A 66 -19.92 -1.72 2.98
C ARG A 66 -19.73 -1.31 1.52
N ALA A 67 -20.56 -1.83 0.62
CA ALA A 67 -20.50 -1.48 -0.80
C ALA A 67 -20.88 -0.01 -1.04
N ALA A 68 -21.86 0.53 -0.32
CA ALA A 68 -22.23 1.95 -0.38
C ALA A 68 -21.08 2.84 0.10
N MET A 69 -20.46 2.51 1.26
CA MET A 69 -19.29 3.22 1.79
C MET A 69 -18.12 3.20 0.82
N ARG A 70 -17.80 2.07 0.21
CA ARG A 70 -16.71 1.94 -0.78
C ARG A 70 -16.94 2.89 -1.97
N ARG A 71 -18.15 2.91 -2.52
CA ARG A 71 -18.48 3.83 -3.62
C ARG A 71 -18.41 5.30 -3.18
N GLY A 72 -19.03 5.63 -2.06
CA GLY A 72 -19.00 6.98 -1.50
C GLY A 72 -17.58 7.46 -1.19
N TYR A 73 -16.75 6.59 -0.64
CA TYR A 73 -15.34 6.87 -0.39
C TYR A 73 -14.57 7.20 -1.68
N ARG A 74 -14.71 6.37 -2.73
CA ARG A 74 -14.09 6.65 -4.03
C ARG A 74 -14.50 8.02 -4.57
N ASP A 75 -15.80 8.32 -4.57
CA ASP A 75 -16.34 9.53 -5.13
C ASP A 75 -15.92 10.77 -4.32
N ALA A 76 -15.95 10.69 -3.00
CA ALA A 76 -15.48 11.75 -2.10
C ALA A 76 -13.96 11.98 -2.19
N LEU A 77 -13.17 10.91 -2.35
CA LEU A 77 -11.72 11.00 -2.52
C LEU A 77 -11.38 11.73 -3.82
N LEU A 78 -11.98 11.33 -4.93
CA LEU A 78 -11.76 11.95 -6.24
C LEU A 78 -12.13 13.43 -6.20
N ALA A 79 -13.33 13.77 -5.72
CA ALA A 79 -13.79 15.15 -5.63
C ALA A 79 -12.86 16.04 -4.78
N ARG A 80 -12.32 15.51 -3.67
CA ARG A 80 -11.38 16.25 -2.83
C ARG A 80 -10.05 16.50 -3.51
N LEU A 81 -9.49 15.49 -4.17
CA LEU A 81 -8.21 15.60 -4.87
C LEU A 81 -8.32 16.50 -6.12
N GLU A 82 -9.46 16.51 -6.81
CA GLU A 82 -9.71 17.44 -7.91
C GLU A 82 -9.86 18.89 -7.44
N ALA A 83 -10.45 19.09 -6.26
CA ALA A 83 -10.64 20.44 -5.68
C ALA A 83 -9.35 21.02 -5.10
N ASP A 84 -8.55 20.19 -4.41
CA ASP A 84 -7.29 20.56 -3.79
C ASP A 84 -6.35 19.35 -3.73
N ASN A 85 -5.45 19.26 -4.71
CA ASN A 85 -4.51 18.15 -4.78
C ASN A 85 -3.36 18.34 -3.79
N THR A 86 -3.49 17.72 -2.63
CA THR A 86 -2.46 17.67 -1.58
C THR A 86 -1.52 16.47 -1.71
N SER A 87 -1.68 15.67 -2.78
CA SER A 87 -0.87 14.46 -2.99
C SER A 87 0.47 14.81 -3.61
N TYR A 88 1.54 14.19 -3.09
CA TYR A 88 2.87 14.29 -3.65
C TYR A 88 3.68 13.02 -3.38
N THR A 89 4.71 12.77 -4.21
CA THR A 89 5.68 11.69 -4.00
C THR A 89 6.60 12.01 -2.84
N LEU A 90 6.90 11.02 -2.03
CA LEU A 90 7.85 11.16 -0.93
C LEU A 90 9.30 11.26 -1.43
N PRO A 91 10.25 11.78 -0.60
CA PRO A 91 11.63 11.97 -0.97
C PRO A 91 12.29 10.67 -1.47
N GLY A 92 13.01 10.75 -2.60
CA GLY A 92 13.74 9.64 -3.21
C GLY A 92 12.90 8.63 -3.99
N VAL A 93 11.56 8.73 -3.93
CA VAL A 93 10.65 7.77 -4.61
C VAL A 93 10.81 7.82 -6.13
N ALA A 94 10.81 9.03 -6.72
CA ALA A 94 10.90 9.17 -8.17
C ALA A 94 12.25 8.67 -8.71
N GLU A 95 13.33 8.99 -8.02
CA GLU A 95 14.69 8.56 -8.32
C GLU A 95 14.83 7.04 -8.21
N LEU A 96 14.32 6.45 -7.14
CA LEU A 96 14.38 5.00 -6.93
C LEU A 96 13.57 4.25 -7.99
N LEU A 97 12.33 4.67 -8.26
CA LEU A 97 11.50 4.04 -9.29
C LEU A 97 12.13 4.16 -10.68
N GLY A 98 12.72 5.33 -11.01
CA GLY A 98 13.44 5.55 -12.26
C GLY A 98 14.66 4.63 -12.41
N ALA A 99 15.45 4.49 -11.36
CA ALA A 99 16.62 3.61 -11.34
C ALA A 99 16.23 2.12 -11.46
N LEU A 100 15.20 1.68 -10.74
CA LEU A 100 14.68 0.30 -10.82
C LEU A 100 14.11 -0.02 -12.21
N ALA A 101 13.40 0.92 -12.84
CA ALA A 101 12.90 0.77 -14.22
C ALA A 101 14.05 0.59 -15.22
N GLY A 102 15.16 1.33 -15.06
CA GLY A 102 16.36 1.18 -15.86
C GLY A 102 17.01 -0.21 -15.73
N ILE A 103 16.97 -0.81 -14.55
CA ILE A 103 17.52 -2.15 -14.29
C ILE A 103 16.60 -3.25 -14.86
N SER A 104 15.28 -3.08 -14.79
CA SER A 104 14.30 -4.09 -15.23
C SER A 104 14.46 -4.51 -16.71
N GLY A 105 15.01 -3.63 -17.57
CA GLY A 105 15.30 -3.93 -18.96
C GLY A 105 16.61 -4.70 -19.22
N SER A 106 17.44 -4.95 -18.17
CA SER A 106 18.84 -5.40 -18.31
C SER A 106 19.14 -6.80 -17.75
N VAL A 107 18.13 -7.66 -17.54
CA VAL A 107 18.31 -8.95 -16.87
C VAL A 107 19.11 -9.96 -17.68
N ALA A 108 20.17 -10.51 -17.09
CA ALA A 108 20.94 -11.62 -17.66
C ALA A 108 20.07 -12.86 -17.89
N ARG A 109 20.29 -13.60 -18.98
CA ARG A 109 19.58 -14.84 -19.29
C ARG A 109 19.71 -15.83 -18.12
N GLY A 110 18.58 -16.23 -17.53
CA GLY A 110 18.52 -17.26 -16.50
C GLY A 110 18.28 -16.76 -15.07
N SER A 111 18.31 -15.44 -14.82
CA SER A 111 17.93 -14.86 -13.54
C SER A 111 16.44 -14.48 -13.54
N ALA A 112 15.77 -14.54 -12.40
CA ALA A 112 14.41 -13.99 -12.28
C ALA A 112 14.44 -12.50 -12.57
N PRO A 113 13.51 -11.96 -13.37
CA PRO A 113 13.48 -10.55 -13.70
C PRO A 113 13.21 -9.70 -12.44
N LEU A 114 13.74 -8.49 -12.41
CA LEU A 114 13.32 -7.49 -11.45
C LEU A 114 11.87 -7.11 -11.77
N THR A 115 11.00 -7.30 -10.79
CA THR A 115 9.57 -7.04 -10.92
C THR A 115 9.14 -6.05 -9.84
N LEU A 116 8.52 -4.94 -10.24
CA LEU A 116 7.95 -3.97 -9.31
C LEU A 116 6.48 -4.30 -9.06
N GLY A 117 6.06 -4.18 -7.81
CA GLY A 117 4.68 -4.40 -7.42
C GLY A 117 4.20 -3.43 -6.36
N LEU A 118 2.87 -3.37 -6.22
CA LEU A 118 2.17 -2.70 -5.12
C LEU A 118 1.65 -3.77 -4.16
N LEU A 119 1.72 -3.47 -2.86
CA LEU A 119 1.13 -4.25 -1.79
C LEU A 119 0.54 -3.29 -0.77
N THR A 120 -0.77 -3.14 -0.76
CA THR A 120 -1.40 -2.05 -0.01
C THR A 120 -2.74 -2.46 0.60
N GLY A 121 -3.14 -1.77 1.68
CA GLY A 121 -4.47 -1.89 2.26
C GLY A 121 -5.58 -1.19 1.49
N ASN A 122 -5.24 -0.36 0.51
CA ASN A 122 -6.21 0.39 -0.30
C ASN A 122 -7.04 -0.51 -1.21
N PHE A 123 -8.27 -0.08 -1.54
CA PHE A 123 -8.97 -0.64 -2.71
C PHE A 123 -8.28 -0.27 -4.02
N PRO A 124 -8.46 -1.07 -5.10
CA PRO A 124 -7.83 -0.81 -6.40
C PRO A 124 -8.11 0.60 -6.93
N GLU A 125 -9.37 1.04 -6.86
CA GLU A 125 -9.80 2.34 -7.36
C GLU A 125 -9.23 3.50 -6.55
N THR A 126 -9.24 3.41 -5.20
CA THR A 126 -8.78 4.51 -4.34
C THR A 126 -7.27 4.62 -4.29
N GLY A 127 -6.56 3.49 -4.25
CA GLY A 127 -5.10 3.47 -4.36
C GLY A 127 -4.62 4.01 -5.70
N SER A 128 -5.27 3.64 -6.80
CA SER A 128 -4.94 4.17 -8.14
C SER A 128 -5.18 5.67 -8.26
N ILE A 129 -6.30 6.18 -7.74
CA ILE A 129 -6.60 7.61 -7.71
C ILE A 129 -5.50 8.38 -6.95
N LYS A 130 -5.13 7.92 -5.75
CA LYS A 130 -4.08 8.55 -4.93
C LYS A 130 -2.73 8.61 -5.68
N LEU A 131 -2.29 7.49 -6.26
CA LEU A 131 -1.04 7.42 -7.02
C LEU A 131 -1.03 8.36 -8.21
N GLN A 132 -2.10 8.36 -9.03
CA GLN A 132 -2.21 9.22 -10.21
C GLN A 132 -2.15 10.71 -9.84
N HIS A 133 -2.81 11.14 -8.76
CA HIS A 133 -2.77 12.52 -8.29
C HIS A 133 -1.40 12.93 -7.74
N ALA A 134 -0.60 11.95 -7.30
CA ALA A 134 0.80 12.16 -6.92
C ALA A 134 1.79 12.02 -8.10
N GLY A 135 1.30 11.78 -9.32
CA GLY A 135 2.13 11.68 -10.53
C GLY A 135 2.73 10.29 -10.77
N ILE A 136 2.26 9.25 -10.08
CA ILE A 136 2.72 7.86 -10.27
C ILE A 136 1.67 7.08 -11.05
N ASP A 137 2.07 6.49 -12.20
CA ASP A 137 1.21 5.58 -12.94
C ASP A 137 1.17 4.19 -12.28
N PRO A 138 0.01 3.73 -11.76
CA PRO A 138 -0.11 2.40 -11.17
C PRO A 138 0.13 1.27 -12.18
N GLN A 139 0.05 1.52 -13.49
CA GLN A 139 0.37 0.53 -14.53
C GLN A 139 1.87 0.23 -14.63
N GLY A 140 2.73 1.09 -14.09
CA GLY A 140 4.17 0.84 -13.96
C GLY A 140 4.53 -0.33 -13.03
N PHE A 141 3.57 -0.83 -12.25
CA PHE A 141 3.75 -1.97 -11.35
C PHE A 141 3.13 -3.23 -11.94
N ALA A 142 3.95 -4.21 -12.29
CA ALA A 142 3.51 -5.45 -12.93
C ALA A 142 2.67 -6.35 -12.02
N VAL A 143 2.95 -6.35 -10.72
CA VAL A 143 2.17 -7.04 -9.68
C VAL A 143 1.46 -5.98 -8.83
N ARG A 144 0.16 -6.12 -8.63
CA ARG A 144 -0.62 -5.21 -7.78
C ARG A 144 -1.51 -6.04 -6.89
N VAL A 145 -1.38 -5.87 -5.57
CA VAL A 145 -2.19 -6.56 -4.56
C VAL A 145 -2.85 -5.52 -3.68
N TRP A 146 -4.16 -5.58 -3.62
CA TRP A 146 -5.01 -4.59 -2.98
C TRP A 146 -5.64 -5.11 -1.69
N GLY A 147 -6.13 -4.22 -0.86
CA GLY A 147 -6.65 -4.54 0.46
C GLY A 147 -7.90 -5.42 0.50
N ASP A 148 -8.61 -5.55 -0.62
CA ASP A 148 -9.78 -6.43 -0.77
C ASP A 148 -9.46 -7.81 -1.38
N GLU A 149 -8.18 -8.12 -1.57
CA GLU A 149 -7.74 -9.36 -2.21
C GLU A 149 -7.21 -10.42 -1.23
N SER A 150 -7.46 -10.24 0.07
CA SER A 150 -7.18 -11.30 1.04
C SER A 150 -8.00 -12.55 0.72
N PRO A 151 -7.35 -13.73 0.52
CA PRO A 151 -8.05 -14.95 0.08
C PRO A 151 -8.77 -15.69 1.20
N HIS A 152 -8.68 -15.19 2.44
CA HIS A 152 -9.24 -15.84 3.62
C HIS A 152 -10.23 -14.94 4.36
N ASP A 153 -11.09 -15.55 5.19
CA ASP A 153 -12.02 -14.90 6.09
C ASP A 153 -11.68 -15.30 7.55
N PRO A 154 -11.39 -14.36 8.45
CA PRO A 154 -11.36 -12.91 8.24
C PRO A 154 -10.19 -12.46 7.35
N PRO A 155 -10.37 -11.37 6.58
CA PRO A 155 -9.30 -10.83 5.77
C PRO A 155 -8.18 -10.24 6.64
N ALA A 156 -6.93 -10.44 6.21
CA ALA A 156 -5.77 -9.90 6.91
C ALA A 156 -4.69 -9.41 5.93
N ARG A 157 -3.91 -8.40 6.34
CA ARG A 157 -2.80 -7.88 5.54
C ARG A 157 -1.72 -8.94 5.32
N ASP A 158 -1.52 -9.83 6.32
CA ASP A 158 -0.55 -10.93 6.25
C ASP A 158 -0.78 -11.89 5.08
N HIS A 159 -1.96 -11.93 4.51
CA HIS A 159 -2.25 -12.79 3.36
C HIS A 159 -1.74 -12.21 2.02
N LEU A 160 -1.58 -10.88 1.95
CA LEU A 160 -1.32 -10.19 0.68
C LEU A 160 0.04 -10.54 0.04
N PRO A 161 1.17 -10.71 0.77
CA PRO A 161 2.42 -11.12 0.15
C PRO A 161 2.33 -12.50 -0.52
N GLY A 162 1.51 -13.42 0.01
CA GLY A 162 1.25 -14.72 -0.61
C GLY A 162 0.60 -14.57 -1.99
N VAL A 163 -0.39 -13.68 -2.12
CA VAL A 163 -1.03 -13.34 -3.39
C VAL A 163 -0.02 -12.73 -4.38
N ALA A 164 0.88 -11.85 -3.90
CA ALA A 164 1.92 -11.27 -4.74
C ALA A 164 2.90 -12.32 -5.26
N LEU A 165 3.35 -13.24 -4.40
CA LEU A 165 4.23 -14.34 -4.75
C LEU A 165 3.59 -15.29 -5.77
N GLU A 166 2.31 -15.58 -5.64
CA GLU A 166 1.56 -16.40 -6.60
C GLU A 166 1.50 -15.70 -7.98
N ARG A 167 1.15 -14.41 -8.02
CA ARG A 167 1.08 -13.62 -9.27
C ARG A 167 2.41 -13.53 -9.98
N VAL A 168 3.48 -13.24 -9.26
CA VAL A 168 4.81 -13.15 -9.86
C VAL A 168 5.31 -14.51 -10.31
N SER A 169 4.96 -15.60 -9.61
CA SER A 169 5.30 -16.97 -10.01
C SER A 169 4.77 -17.31 -11.40
N ALA A 170 3.53 -16.92 -11.69
CA ALA A 170 2.93 -17.09 -13.02
C ALA A 170 3.74 -16.34 -14.10
N SER A 171 4.18 -15.12 -13.80
CA SER A 171 5.01 -14.31 -14.71
C SER A 171 6.42 -14.87 -14.89
N TRP A 172 7.04 -15.40 -13.82
CA TRP A 172 8.39 -15.96 -13.87
C TRP A 172 8.44 -17.36 -14.44
N GLY A 173 7.29 -18.05 -14.61
CA GLY A 173 7.21 -19.44 -15.06
C GLY A 173 7.78 -20.45 -14.05
N ARG A 174 7.95 -20.04 -12.79
CA ARG A 174 8.40 -20.87 -11.67
C ARG A 174 7.87 -20.32 -10.35
N ALA A 175 7.87 -21.14 -9.31
CA ALA A 175 7.52 -20.66 -7.97
C ALA A 175 8.50 -19.57 -7.50
N ALA A 176 7.95 -18.45 -7.05
CA ALA A 176 8.64 -17.41 -6.31
C ALA A 176 8.60 -17.75 -4.82
N THR A 177 9.64 -17.38 -4.10
CA THR A 177 9.78 -17.63 -2.66
C THR A 177 9.91 -16.33 -1.88
N GLY A 178 9.59 -16.36 -0.58
CA GLY A 178 9.70 -15.17 0.27
C GLY A 178 11.05 -14.45 0.20
N PRO A 179 12.19 -15.14 0.29
CA PRO A 179 13.52 -14.50 0.19
C PRO A 179 13.78 -13.76 -1.14
N GLU A 180 13.00 -14.06 -2.19
CA GLU A 180 13.11 -13.38 -3.49
C GLU A 180 12.20 -12.12 -3.56
N ALA A 181 11.51 -11.80 -2.47
CA ALA A 181 10.64 -10.63 -2.38
C ALA A 181 11.11 -9.69 -1.26
N VAL A 182 10.95 -8.40 -1.51
CA VAL A 182 11.16 -7.32 -0.53
C VAL A 182 9.89 -6.52 -0.44
N VAL A 183 9.40 -6.30 0.78
CA VAL A 183 8.32 -5.33 1.06
C VAL A 183 8.96 -4.03 1.53
N ILE A 184 8.50 -2.91 0.95
CA ILE A 184 8.87 -1.56 1.38
C ILE A 184 7.61 -0.90 1.93
N GLY A 185 7.63 -0.49 3.21
CA GLY A 185 6.48 0.10 3.89
C GLY A 185 6.89 0.92 5.10
N ASP A 186 5.94 1.67 5.68
CA ASP A 186 6.17 2.62 6.77
C ASP A 186 5.56 2.18 8.11
N THR A 187 4.96 0.98 8.17
CA THR A 187 4.24 0.52 9.36
C THR A 187 4.77 -0.80 9.91
N PRO A 188 4.56 -1.10 11.22
CA PRO A 188 4.78 -2.42 11.78
C PRO A 188 3.98 -3.53 11.06
N ASP A 189 2.80 -3.21 10.51
CA ASP A 189 1.99 -4.16 9.76
C ASP A 189 2.64 -4.57 8.43
N ASP A 190 3.42 -3.67 7.79
CA ASP A 190 4.23 -4.01 6.62
C ASP A 190 5.32 -5.01 6.97
N ILE A 191 5.96 -4.82 8.12
CA ILE A 191 6.99 -5.74 8.61
C ILE A 191 6.37 -7.09 8.95
N ALA A 192 5.24 -7.09 9.67
CA ALA A 192 4.55 -8.32 10.05
C ALA A 192 4.10 -9.13 8.83
N CYS A 193 3.47 -8.49 7.84
CA CYS A 193 3.00 -9.17 6.64
C CYS A 193 4.16 -9.72 5.79
N ALA A 194 5.27 -9.00 5.68
CA ALA A 194 6.47 -9.50 5.00
C ALA A 194 7.02 -10.76 5.69
N ARG A 195 7.15 -10.72 7.03
CA ARG A 195 7.64 -11.83 7.84
C ARG A 195 6.76 -13.07 7.75
N ALA A 196 5.45 -12.91 7.65
CA ALA A 196 4.50 -14.03 7.52
C ALA A 196 4.79 -14.92 6.29
N HIS A 197 5.47 -14.38 5.28
CA HIS A 197 5.86 -15.09 4.07
C HIS A 197 7.38 -15.22 3.87
N GLY A 198 8.18 -14.87 4.87
CA GLY A 198 9.65 -14.91 4.79
C GLY A 198 10.23 -13.91 3.79
N CYS A 199 9.49 -12.85 3.46
CA CYS A 199 9.99 -11.75 2.63
C CYS A 199 10.96 -10.88 3.44
N ARG A 200 11.94 -10.29 2.74
CA ARG A 200 12.77 -9.22 3.29
C ARG A 200 11.92 -7.95 3.45
N VAL A 201 12.30 -7.08 4.38
CA VAL A 201 11.59 -5.82 4.58
C VAL A 201 12.54 -4.64 4.75
N LEU A 202 12.28 -3.59 3.97
CA LEU A 202 12.89 -2.27 4.13
C LEU A 202 11.80 -1.33 4.67
N ALA A 203 11.97 -0.84 5.88
CA ALA A 203 11.05 0.10 6.49
C ALA A 203 11.50 1.54 6.24
N VAL A 204 10.53 2.43 5.95
CA VAL A 204 10.75 3.87 5.78
C VAL A 204 10.03 4.63 6.89
N ALA A 205 10.72 5.53 7.60
CA ALA A 205 10.15 6.29 8.72
C ALA A 205 9.44 7.58 8.25
N THR A 206 8.73 7.50 7.13
CA THR A 206 8.03 8.62 6.49
C THR A 206 6.58 8.79 6.95
N GLY A 207 6.04 7.78 7.67
CA GLY A 207 4.70 7.76 8.22
C GLY A 207 4.61 8.30 9.64
N GLN A 208 3.75 7.66 10.44
CA GLN A 208 3.56 8.00 11.85
C GLN A 208 4.50 7.27 12.81
N PHE A 209 5.20 6.23 12.33
CA PHE A 209 6.11 5.41 13.12
C PHE A 209 7.54 5.91 12.96
N SER A 210 8.27 6.01 14.08
CA SER A 210 9.68 6.37 14.06
C SER A 210 10.57 5.23 13.59
N ALA A 211 11.81 5.54 13.20
CA ALA A 211 12.81 4.52 12.89
C ALA A 211 13.03 3.52 14.03
N GLY A 212 12.85 3.96 15.29
CA GLY A 212 12.92 3.09 16.48
C GLY A 212 11.78 2.09 16.53
N ASP A 213 10.54 2.50 16.19
CA ASP A 213 9.38 1.62 16.16
C ASP A 213 9.51 0.56 15.04
N LEU A 214 10.23 0.89 13.98
CA LEU A 214 10.44 0.05 12.79
C LEU A 214 11.76 -0.73 12.81
N ALA A 215 12.55 -0.67 13.89
CA ALA A 215 13.89 -1.25 13.99
C ALA A 215 13.95 -2.79 13.87
N HIS A 216 12.82 -3.47 13.87
CA HIS A 216 12.72 -4.92 13.66
C HIS A 216 12.60 -5.32 12.16
N ALA A 217 12.63 -4.35 11.24
CA ALA A 217 12.82 -4.59 9.80
C ALA A 217 14.26 -5.08 9.49
N ASP A 218 14.51 -5.62 8.29
CA ASP A 218 15.86 -6.00 7.88
C ASP A 218 16.74 -4.76 7.62
N ARG A 219 16.12 -3.67 7.20
CA ARG A 219 16.70 -2.34 7.10
C ARG A 219 15.64 -1.29 7.37
N THR A 220 16.01 -0.24 8.12
CA THR A 220 15.18 0.94 8.33
C THR A 220 15.92 2.16 7.83
N VAL A 221 15.23 3.06 7.11
CA VAL A 221 15.73 4.33 6.60
C VAL A 221 14.74 5.45 6.93
N GLU A 222 15.21 6.68 6.98
CA GLU A 222 14.34 7.85 7.21
C GLU A 222 13.40 8.06 6.02
N ASP A 223 13.94 7.97 4.79
CA ASP A 223 13.23 8.03 3.52
C ASP A 223 14.04 7.33 2.42
N LEU A 224 13.64 7.45 1.16
CA LEU A 224 14.28 6.79 0.02
C LEU A 224 15.31 7.69 -0.71
N SER A 225 15.72 8.84 -0.13
CA SER A 225 16.63 9.81 -0.76
C SER A 225 18.06 9.27 -0.95
N ASP A 226 18.52 8.33 -0.08
CA ASP A 226 19.74 7.56 -0.31
C ASP A 226 19.49 6.44 -1.34
N THR A 227 19.14 6.84 -2.56
CA THR A 227 18.78 5.90 -3.63
C THR A 227 19.89 4.88 -3.91
N GLU A 228 21.16 5.29 -3.89
CA GLU A 228 22.30 4.38 -4.13
C GLU A 228 22.42 3.33 -3.02
N GLY A 229 22.35 3.75 -1.77
CA GLY A 229 22.39 2.83 -0.63
C GLY A 229 21.18 1.90 -0.58
N VAL A 230 19.98 2.40 -0.92
CA VAL A 230 18.76 1.57 -1.02
C VAL A 230 18.92 0.53 -2.13
N LEU A 231 19.34 0.92 -3.34
CA LEU A 231 19.57 0.00 -4.46
C LEU A 231 20.61 -1.06 -4.12
N ALA A 232 21.75 -0.67 -3.54
CA ALA A 232 22.80 -1.62 -3.14
C ALA A 232 22.26 -2.70 -2.18
N TRP A 233 21.42 -2.30 -1.23
CA TRP A 233 20.80 -3.23 -0.28
C TRP A 233 19.74 -4.12 -0.93
N LEU A 234 18.92 -3.58 -1.83
CA LEU A 234 17.89 -4.36 -2.55
C LEU A 234 18.52 -5.46 -3.41
N MET A 235 19.66 -5.17 -4.03
CA MET A 235 20.35 -6.08 -4.95
C MET A 235 21.30 -7.06 -4.26
N ALA A 236 21.57 -6.91 -2.97
CA ALA A 236 22.36 -7.83 -2.16
C ALA A 236 21.55 -9.07 -1.75
#